data_73741afbbd8983cebc1fb3c3091f55b0
#
_entry.id   73741afbbd8983cebc1fb3c3091f55b0
#
_cell.length_a   1.000
_cell.length_b   1.000
_cell.length_c   1.000
_cell.angle_alpha   90.00
_cell.angle_beta   90.00
_cell.angle_gamma   90.00
#
_symmetry.space_group_name_H-M   'P 1'
#
loop_
_entity.id
_entity.type
_entity.pdbx_description
1 polymer ?
#
loop_
_entity_poly.entity_id
_entity_poly.type
_entity_poly.pdbx_seq_one_letter_code
_entity_poly.pdbx_strand_id
1 'polypeptide(L)' 'MDKMLEKQIQMVDLRKQYERLRSEIDAAMQTVINACAFINGPQVKGFCNHLSDYLGVPYVIPCGNGTDALQISLMALDL' A
#
# COMPACT_ATOMS: atom_id res chain seq x y z
N MET A 1 8.67 -31.20 16.30
CA MET A 1 7.77 -30.48 15.56
C MET A 1 7.53 -31.09 14.25
N ASP A 2 6.40 -31.17 14.04
CA ASP A 2 6.00 -31.81 12.89
C ASP A 2 6.05 -30.89 11.70
N LYS A 3 6.75 -31.32 10.70
CA LYS A 3 6.86 -30.53 9.49
C LYS A 3 5.54 -30.35 8.79
N MET A 4 4.61 -31.24 9.05
CA MET A 4 3.29 -31.10 8.45
C MET A 4 2.58 -29.86 8.95
N LEU A 5 2.78 -29.49 10.21
CA LEU A 5 2.20 -28.27 10.75
C LEU A 5 2.82 -27.05 10.13
N GLU A 6 4.11 -27.12 9.77
CA GLU A 6 4.79 -26.04 9.10
C GLU A 6 4.32 -25.85 7.68
N LYS A 7 3.74 -26.88 7.11
CA LYS A 7 3.27 -26.86 5.72
C LYS A 7 1.76 -26.72 5.62
N GLN A 8 1.15 -26.11 6.61
CA GLN A 8 -0.27 -25.84 6.52
C GLN A 8 -0.57 -25.00 5.29
N ILE A 9 -1.61 -25.41 4.59
CA ILE A 9 -2.06 -24.66 3.44
C ILE A 9 -2.91 -23.51 3.94
N GLN A 10 -2.54 -22.30 3.58
CA GLN A 10 -3.27 -21.10 3.95
C GLN A 10 -3.94 -20.52 2.72
N MET A 11 -5.15 -20.00 2.94
CA MET A 11 -5.85 -19.32 1.87
C MET A 11 -5.12 -18.05 1.43
N VAL A 12 -4.55 -17.34 2.40
CA VAL A 12 -3.72 -16.16 2.14
C VAL A 12 -2.41 -16.34 2.88
N ASP A 13 -1.31 -16.35 2.16
CA ASP A 13 0.01 -16.52 2.75
C ASP A 13 0.79 -15.22 2.65
N LEU A 14 0.55 -14.34 3.60
CA LEU A 14 1.20 -13.03 3.65
C LEU A 14 2.69 -13.13 3.94
N ARG A 15 3.09 -14.14 4.72
CA ARG A 15 4.51 -14.33 5.04
C ARG A 15 5.32 -14.63 3.79
N LYS A 16 4.83 -15.54 2.96
CA LYS A 16 5.51 -15.91 1.73
C LYS A 16 5.60 -14.72 0.78
N GLN A 17 4.53 -13.96 0.69
CA GLN A 17 4.53 -12.75 -0.13
C GLN A 17 5.56 -11.75 0.37
N TYR A 18 5.63 -11.53 1.68
CA TYR A 18 6.61 -10.63 2.28
C TYR A 18 8.04 -11.12 2.04
N GLU A 19 8.30 -12.42 2.24
CA GLU A 19 9.64 -12.95 2.03
C GLU A 19 10.14 -12.71 0.60
N ARG A 20 9.24 -12.82 -0.36
CA ARG A 20 9.57 -12.59 -1.76
C ARG A 20 9.89 -11.12 -2.05
N LEU A 21 9.22 -10.22 -1.38
CA LEU A 21 9.37 -8.78 -1.59
C LEU A 21 10.19 -8.08 -0.52
N ARG A 22 10.75 -8.84 0.41
CA ARG A 22 11.34 -8.33 1.64
C ARG A 22 12.37 -7.24 1.41
N SER A 23 13.31 -7.48 0.51
CA SER A 23 14.39 -6.52 0.31
C SER A 23 13.86 -5.17 -0.20
N GLU A 24 12.87 -5.19 -1.08
CA GLU A 24 12.28 -3.97 -1.60
C GLU A 24 11.43 -3.25 -0.57
N ILE A 25 10.63 -4.00 0.19
CA ILE A 25 9.77 -3.41 1.22
C ILE A 25 10.60 -2.80 2.34
N ASP A 26 11.60 -3.53 2.85
CA ASP A 26 12.41 -3.05 3.95
C ASP A 26 13.22 -1.83 3.54
N ALA A 27 13.75 -1.82 2.31
CA ALA A 27 14.48 -0.67 1.80
C ALA A 27 13.59 0.56 1.66
N ALA A 28 12.37 0.37 1.16
CA ALA A 28 11.43 1.48 1.01
C ALA A 28 11.02 2.07 2.35
N MET A 29 10.75 1.20 3.34
CA MET A 29 10.43 1.66 4.69
C MET A 29 11.59 2.43 5.31
N GLN A 30 12.81 1.93 5.16
CA GLN A 30 13.99 2.58 5.70
C GLN A 30 14.19 3.96 5.07
N THR A 31 13.94 4.09 3.78
CA THR A 31 14.04 5.35 3.09
C THR A 31 13.08 6.39 3.66
N VAL A 32 11.84 6.00 3.92
CA VAL A 32 10.84 6.90 4.51
C VAL A 32 11.24 7.29 5.93
N ILE A 33 11.70 6.33 6.72
CA ILE A 33 12.12 6.57 8.11
C ILE A 33 13.30 7.53 8.15
N ASN A 34 14.29 7.32 7.31
CA ASN A 34 15.50 8.15 7.27
C ASN A 34 15.18 9.58 6.86
N ALA A 35 14.24 9.76 5.96
CA ALA A 35 13.83 11.09 5.48
C ALA A 35 12.84 11.77 6.43
N CYS A 36 12.24 11.02 7.36
CA CYS A 36 11.17 11.50 8.24
C CYS A 36 10.01 12.14 7.48
N ALA A 37 9.75 11.64 6.27
CA ALA A 37 8.71 12.18 5.41
C ALA A 37 7.46 11.30 5.47
N PHE A 38 6.79 11.31 6.63
CA PHE A 38 5.70 10.39 6.90
C PHE A 38 4.35 10.86 6.40
N ILE A 39 4.12 12.18 6.39
CA ILE A 39 2.84 12.74 5.98
C ILE A 39 3.00 13.37 4.62
N ASN A 40 2.22 12.86 3.63
CA ASN A 40 2.26 13.34 2.26
C ASN A 40 3.68 13.43 1.69
N GLY A 41 4.50 12.44 2.03
CA GLY A 41 5.88 12.38 1.54
C GLY A 41 5.97 11.97 0.07
N PRO A 42 7.20 11.96 -0.47
CA PRO A 42 7.42 11.59 -1.88
C PRO A 42 6.88 10.21 -2.25
N GLN A 43 6.88 9.28 -1.30
CA GLN A 43 6.38 7.92 -1.55
C GLN A 43 4.88 7.90 -1.82
N VAL A 44 4.12 8.76 -1.15
CA VAL A 44 2.67 8.86 -1.39
C VAL A 44 2.42 9.36 -2.80
N LYS A 45 3.12 10.41 -3.21
CA LYS A 45 3.01 10.97 -4.55
C LYS A 45 3.41 9.94 -5.60
N GLY A 46 4.51 9.23 -5.38
CA GLY A 46 4.97 8.18 -6.27
C GLY A 46 3.96 7.06 -6.42
N PHE A 47 3.38 6.62 -5.32
CA PHE A 47 2.34 5.60 -5.34
C PHE A 47 1.13 6.04 -6.16
N CYS A 48 0.66 7.28 -5.94
CA CYS A 48 -0.50 7.80 -6.67
C CYS A 48 -0.22 7.88 -8.17
N ASN A 49 0.98 8.29 -8.55
CA ASN A 49 1.35 8.37 -9.95
C ASN A 49 1.42 6.99 -10.60
N HIS A 50 2.03 6.02 -9.93
CA HIS A 50 2.11 4.66 -10.44
C HIS A 50 0.74 4.02 -10.57
N LEU A 51 -0.12 4.23 -9.59
CA LEU A 51 -1.47 3.69 -9.62
C LEU A 51 -2.30 4.34 -10.71
N SER A 52 -2.15 5.65 -10.90
CA SER A 52 -2.80 6.39 -11.98
C SER A 52 -2.44 5.78 -13.32
N ASP A 53 -1.16 5.52 -13.56
CA ASP A 53 -0.70 4.91 -14.81
C ASP A 53 -1.24 3.48 -14.95
N TYR A 54 -1.21 2.71 -13.89
CA TYR A 54 -1.67 1.32 -13.91
C TYR A 54 -3.16 1.21 -14.25
N LEU A 55 -3.97 2.09 -13.65
CA LEU A 55 -5.41 2.07 -13.86
C LEU A 55 -5.86 2.85 -15.09
N GLY A 56 -4.99 3.65 -15.67
CA GLY A 56 -5.35 4.49 -16.81
C GLY A 56 -6.28 5.64 -16.46
N VAL A 57 -6.19 6.14 -15.22
CA VAL A 57 -7.01 7.28 -14.78
C VAL A 57 -6.12 8.51 -14.61
N PRO A 58 -6.67 9.73 -14.78
CA PRO A 58 -5.84 10.94 -14.70
C PRO A 58 -5.40 11.29 -13.30
N TYR A 59 -6.19 10.93 -12.28
CA TYR A 59 -5.90 11.33 -10.90
C TYR A 59 -6.15 10.19 -9.94
N VAL A 60 -5.29 10.12 -8.90
CA VAL A 60 -5.47 9.23 -7.75
C VAL A 60 -5.31 10.09 -6.51
N ILE A 61 -6.31 10.08 -5.65
CA ILE A 61 -6.34 10.89 -4.44
C ILE A 61 -6.18 9.99 -3.22
N PRO A 62 -5.11 10.17 -2.44
CA PRO A 62 -4.90 9.35 -1.25
C PRO A 62 -5.79 9.82 -0.10
N CYS A 63 -6.15 8.88 0.77
CA CYS A 63 -6.95 9.20 1.95
C CYS A 63 -6.60 8.22 3.07
N GLY A 64 -7.08 8.52 4.28
CA GLY A 64 -6.71 7.75 5.46
C GLY A 64 -7.37 6.38 5.56
N ASN A 65 -8.58 6.25 5.04
CA ASN A 65 -9.33 5.00 5.12
C ASN A 65 -10.51 5.03 4.16
N GLY A 66 -11.25 3.89 4.10
CA GLY A 66 -12.39 3.77 3.20
C GLY A 66 -13.55 4.71 3.50
N THR A 67 -13.77 5.04 4.77
CA THR A 67 -14.82 6.00 5.15
C THR A 67 -14.50 7.37 4.59
N ASP A 68 -13.24 7.80 4.71
CA ASP A 68 -12.80 9.07 4.14
C ASP A 68 -12.95 9.07 2.63
N ALA A 69 -12.64 7.93 1.98
CA ALA A 69 -12.78 7.80 0.53
C ALA A 69 -14.22 8.02 0.10
N LEU A 70 -15.17 7.44 0.82
CA LEU A 70 -16.59 7.62 0.52
C LEU A 70 -17.03 9.07 0.71
N GLN A 71 -16.60 9.70 1.79
CA GLN A 71 -16.93 11.11 2.05
C GLN A 71 -16.37 12.03 0.97
N ILE A 72 -15.11 11.83 0.61
CA ILE A 72 -14.47 12.63 -0.43
C ILE A 72 -15.19 12.45 -1.77
N SER A 73 -15.60 11.22 -2.09
CA SER A 73 -16.35 10.94 -3.31
C SER A 73 -17.68 11.67 -3.35
N LEU A 74 -18.40 11.67 -2.23
CA LEU A 74 -19.68 12.38 -2.15
C LEU A 74 -19.49 13.89 -2.27
N MET A 75 -18.43 14.43 -1.65
CA MET A 75 -18.12 15.83 -1.76
C MET A 75 -17.78 16.24 -3.20
N ALA A 76 -17.07 15.37 -3.91
CA ALA A 76 -16.72 15.61 -5.31
C ALA A 76 -17.95 15.64 -6.20
N LEU A 77 -18.98 14.89 -5.84
CA LEU A 77 -20.26 14.89 -6.55
C LEU A 77 -21.19 16.02 -6.10
N ASP A 78 -20.75 16.81 -5.16
CA ASP A 78 -21.50 17.94 -4.64
C ASP A 78 -22.82 17.53 -3.98
N LEU A 79 -22.75 16.42 -3.25
CA LEU A 79 -23.89 15.89 -2.52
C LEU A 79 -23.82 16.23 -1.04
#